data_bcdeccfbadcf83dbf5adc7603d904a1c
#
_entry.id   bcdeccfbadcf83dbf5adc7603d904a1c
#
_cell.length_a   1.000
_cell.length_b   1.000
_cell.length_c   1.000
_cell.angle_alpha   90.00
_cell.angle_beta   90.00
_cell.angle_gamma   90.00
#
_symmetry.space_group_name_H-M   'P 1'
#
loop_
_entity.id
_entity.type
_entity.pdbx_description
1 polymer ?
#
loop_
_entity_poly.entity_id
_entity_poly.type
_entity_poly.pdbx_seq_one_letter_code
_entity_poly.pdbx_strand_id
1 'polypeptide(L)'
;MYTSYSNLQRKQLSKQAYTDTQSTYLLVYAPGRHKALETALQNQLHRKFRLVTELAPALTDSVAGVLLVSEDLECTSTALTYFAAALRTGADFVVCDAAFGFDGSTALYLSTQHIPCSRCAMVSRKLLDRVRAAARGRDSVTELLRLATAMAENCHRIPQSLLHFRRELCADDVFSADGKRALILSHELTMTGAPIVLTSAVPVLRSMGFEVVVLGP
;
A
#
# COMPACT_ATOMS: atom_id res chain seq x y z
N MET A 1 12.61 17.71 2.04
CA MET A 1 12.15 16.87 3.17
C MET A 1 12.04 15.38 2.85
N TYR A 2 11.66 14.99 1.64
CA TYR A 2 11.57 13.60 1.19
C TYR A 2 12.91 12.83 1.19
N THR A 3 14.01 13.47 0.86
CA THR A 3 15.36 12.85 0.85
C THR A 3 15.88 12.44 2.22
N SER A 4 15.47 13.11 3.29
CA SER A 4 15.88 12.74 4.65
C SER A 4 15.10 11.53 5.19
N TYR A 5 13.83 11.38 4.82
CA TYR A 5 13.00 10.25 5.21
C TYR A 5 13.49 8.94 4.56
N SER A 6 13.83 8.98 3.27
CA SER A 6 14.39 7.81 2.56
C SER A 6 15.72 7.32 3.14
N ASN A 7 16.53 8.22 3.69
CA ASN A 7 17.80 7.89 4.33
C ASN A 7 17.63 7.26 5.73
N LEU A 8 16.59 7.68 6.48
CA LEU A 8 16.22 7.02 7.75
C LEU A 8 15.69 5.60 7.52
N GLN A 9 14.85 5.42 6.50
CA GLN A 9 14.31 4.12 6.11
C GLN A 9 15.41 3.13 5.71
N ARG A 10 16.45 3.59 4.99
CA ARG A 10 17.62 2.75 4.64
C ARG A 10 18.40 2.27 5.86
N LYS A 11 18.46 3.05 6.93
CA LYS A 11 19.18 2.66 8.16
C LYS A 11 18.41 1.65 9.01
N GLN A 12 17.08 1.55 8.87
CA GLN A 12 16.25 0.63 9.65
C GLN A 12 16.20 -0.80 9.07
N LEU A 13 16.48 -0.97 7.78
CA LEU A 13 16.64 -2.29 7.20
C LEU A 13 18.05 -2.79 7.54
N SER A 14 18.16 -3.75 8.47
CA SER A 14 19.44 -4.41 8.71
C SER A 14 19.98 -4.99 7.39
N LYS A 15 21.31 -4.98 7.18
CA LYS A 15 21.94 -5.57 5.98
C LYS A 15 21.46 -7.01 5.72
N GLN A 16 21.19 -7.75 6.77
CA GLN A 16 20.75 -9.15 6.71
C GLN A 16 19.31 -9.29 6.21
N ALA A 17 18.39 -8.46 6.71
CA ALA A 17 17.00 -8.44 6.22
C ALA A 17 16.95 -8.03 4.74
N TYR A 18 17.79 -7.09 4.32
CA TYR A 18 17.89 -6.69 2.92
C TYR A 18 18.39 -7.83 2.02
N THR A 19 19.48 -8.50 2.41
CA THR A 19 20.04 -9.62 1.61
C THR A 19 19.05 -10.77 1.50
N ASP A 20 18.37 -11.09 2.58
CA ASP A 20 17.38 -12.16 2.62
C ASP A 20 16.16 -11.88 1.73
N THR A 21 15.70 -10.63 1.66
CA THR A 21 14.54 -10.28 0.80
C THR A 21 14.85 -10.38 -0.69
N GLN A 22 16.12 -10.25 -1.10
CA GLN A 22 16.52 -10.36 -2.51
C GLN A 22 16.30 -11.76 -3.11
N SER A 23 16.07 -12.79 -2.31
CA SER A 23 15.70 -14.13 -2.80
C SER A 23 14.22 -14.23 -3.22
N THR A 24 13.36 -13.34 -2.74
CA THR A 24 11.91 -13.35 -2.94
C THR A 24 11.55 -12.80 -4.32
N TYR A 25 10.91 -13.61 -5.17
CA TYR A 25 10.49 -13.17 -6.50
C TYR A 25 9.08 -12.60 -6.47
N LEU A 26 8.93 -11.37 -6.95
CA LEU A 26 7.68 -10.63 -6.96
C LEU A 26 7.20 -10.36 -8.38
N LEU A 27 5.89 -10.28 -8.56
CA LEU A 27 5.29 -9.66 -9.74
C LEU A 27 4.70 -8.30 -9.35
N VAL A 28 4.73 -7.38 -10.31
CA VAL A 28 3.96 -6.14 -10.28
C VAL A 28 2.93 -6.23 -11.41
N TYR A 29 1.68 -6.41 -11.06
CA TYR A 29 0.58 -6.52 -12.03
C TYR A 29 -0.11 -5.17 -12.17
N ALA A 30 0.07 -4.56 -13.31
CA ALA A 30 -0.47 -3.25 -13.66
C ALA A 30 -1.02 -3.29 -15.10
N PRO A 31 -2.31 -3.61 -15.29
CA PRO A 31 -2.92 -3.65 -16.61
C PRO A 31 -3.06 -2.23 -17.18
N GLY A 32 -2.49 -1.99 -18.35
CA GLY A 32 -2.48 -0.69 -19.00
C GLY A 32 -1.10 -0.04 -19.03
N ARG A 33 -1.06 1.27 -19.33
CA ARG A 33 0.18 2.06 -19.34
C ARG A 33 0.33 2.82 -18.02
N HIS A 34 1.40 2.52 -17.30
CA HIS A 34 1.73 3.09 -16.00
C HIS A 34 3.13 3.71 -16.05
N LYS A 35 3.26 4.86 -16.75
CA LYS A 35 4.57 5.49 -17.02
C LYS A 35 5.32 5.89 -15.75
N ALA A 36 4.62 6.42 -14.76
CA ALA A 36 5.23 6.83 -13.50
C ALA A 36 5.72 5.60 -12.73
N LEU A 37 4.91 4.53 -12.68
CA LEU A 37 5.28 3.25 -12.06
C LEU A 37 6.49 2.61 -12.77
N GLU A 38 6.48 2.53 -14.09
CA GLU A 38 7.61 1.98 -14.88
C GLU A 38 8.92 2.70 -14.54
N THR A 39 8.90 4.02 -14.49
CA THR A 39 10.06 4.84 -14.13
C THR A 39 10.51 4.58 -12.69
N ALA A 40 9.57 4.51 -11.75
CA ALA A 40 9.87 4.25 -10.34
C ALA A 40 10.44 2.84 -10.10
N LEU A 41 9.98 1.85 -10.87
CA LEU A 41 10.45 0.47 -10.78
C LEU A 41 11.91 0.32 -11.22
N GLN A 42 12.41 1.13 -12.14
CA GLN A 42 13.82 1.11 -12.55
C GLN A 42 14.77 1.43 -11.38
N ASN A 43 14.30 2.19 -10.39
CA ASN A 43 15.07 2.61 -9.23
C ASN A 43 14.88 1.72 -7.99
N GLN A 44 14.16 0.60 -8.09
CA GLN A 44 13.96 -0.30 -6.94
C GLN A 44 15.26 -0.94 -6.48
N LEU A 45 15.45 -1.03 -5.17
CA LEU A 45 16.56 -1.75 -4.56
C LEU A 45 16.35 -3.26 -4.64
N HIS A 46 15.12 -3.73 -4.53
CA HIS A 46 14.75 -5.11 -4.77
C HIS A 46 14.80 -5.42 -6.27
N ARG A 47 15.59 -6.40 -6.67
CA ARG A 47 15.86 -6.67 -8.10
C ARG A 47 15.13 -7.88 -8.66
N LYS A 48 14.60 -8.76 -7.81
CA LYS A 48 13.86 -9.95 -8.23
C LYS A 48 12.37 -9.65 -8.39
N PHE A 49 12.03 -8.87 -9.39
CA PHE A 49 10.65 -8.61 -9.75
C PHE A 49 10.46 -8.53 -11.26
N ARG A 50 9.22 -8.62 -11.70
CA ARG A 50 8.81 -8.40 -13.09
C ARG A 50 7.50 -7.62 -13.13
N LEU A 51 7.45 -6.57 -13.96
CA LEU A 51 6.22 -5.87 -14.31
C LEU A 51 5.49 -6.65 -15.40
N VAL A 52 4.19 -6.85 -15.22
CA VAL A 52 3.34 -7.60 -16.14
C VAL A 52 2.00 -6.91 -16.33
N THR A 53 1.48 -6.98 -17.56
CA THR A 53 0.15 -6.47 -17.94
C THR A 53 -0.90 -7.58 -18.01
N GLU A 54 -0.45 -8.84 -18.04
CA GLU A 54 -1.29 -10.04 -18.00
C GLU A 54 -0.82 -10.95 -16.85
N LEU A 55 -1.75 -11.30 -15.98
CA LEU A 55 -1.42 -12.00 -14.74
C LEU A 55 -1.23 -13.52 -14.96
N ALA A 56 -2.18 -14.17 -15.65
CA ALA A 56 -2.21 -15.60 -15.76
C ALA A 56 -0.92 -16.24 -16.32
N PRO A 57 -0.36 -15.79 -17.46
CA PRO A 57 0.85 -16.39 -18.01
C PRO A 57 2.12 -16.10 -17.21
N ALA A 58 2.07 -15.12 -16.32
CA ALA A 58 3.24 -14.71 -15.51
C ALA A 58 3.35 -15.44 -14.17
N LEU A 59 2.28 -16.11 -13.73
CA LEU A 59 2.25 -16.80 -12.44
C LEU A 59 2.96 -18.16 -12.54
N THR A 60 4.21 -18.18 -12.10
CA THR A 60 5.02 -19.39 -11.90
C THR A 60 5.11 -19.77 -10.43
N ASP A 61 5.56 -20.98 -10.12
CA ASP A 61 5.71 -21.46 -8.73
C ASP A 61 6.73 -20.66 -7.92
N SER A 62 7.66 -19.98 -8.59
CA SER A 62 8.67 -19.15 -7.95
C SER A 62 8.13 -17.79 -7.45
N VAL A 63 6.92 -17.39 -7.87
CA VAL A 63 6.33 -16.10 -7.46
C VAL A 63 5.83 -16.17 -6.02
N ALA A 64 6.43 -15.38 -5.15
CA ALA A 64 6.03 -15.31 -3.74
C ALA A 64 4.82 -14.40 -3.49
N GLY A 65 4.67 -13.35 -4.30
CA GLY A 65 3.56 -12.41 -4.20
C GLY A 65 3.45 -11.50 -5.40
N VAL A 66 2.29 -10.83 -5.47
CA VAL A 66 1.95 -9.91 -6.57
C VAL A 66 1.51 -8.58 -6.01
N LEU A 67 2.18 -7.50 -6.41
CA LEU A 67 1.71 -6.14 -6.19
C LEU A 67 0.62 -5.85 -7.23
N LEU A 68 -0.61 -5.76 -6.78
CA LEU A 68 -1.75 -5.40 -7.62
C LEU A 68 -1.84 -3.87 -7.70
N VAL A 69 -1.85 -3.30 -8.90
CA VAL A 69 -1.85 -1.85 -9.14
C VAL A 69 -2.97 -1.49 -10.10
N SER A 70 -3.93 -0.69 -9.65
CA SER A 70 -5.11 -0.33 -10.45
C SER A 70 -4.99 1.01 -11.17
N GLU A 71 -4.02 1.84 -10.83
CA GLU A 71 -3.81 3.16 -11.42
C GLU A 71 -2.34 3.57 -11.43
N ASP A 72 -1.97 4.59 -12.19
CA ASP A 72 -0.59 5.05 -12.28
C ASP A 72 -0.14 5.69 -10.96
N LEU A 73 0.99 5.25 -10.45
CA LEU A 73 1.58 5.72 -9.21
C LEU A 73 3.11 5.68 -9.27
N GLU A 74 3.73 6.41 -8.37
CA GLU A 74 5.16 6.29 -8.09
C GLU A 74 5.37 5.47 -6.82
N CYS A 75 6.51 4.82 -6.71
CA CYS A 75 6.89 4.12 -5.49
C CYS A 75 8.32 4.47 -5.08
N THR A 76 8.58 4.48 -3.77
CA THR A 76 9.93 4.69 -3.26
C THR A 76 10.85 3.56 -3.69
N SER A 77 12.15 3.82 -3.78
CA SER A 77 13.15 2.80 -4.19
C SER A 77 13.22 1.57 -3.26
N THR A 78 12.63 1.66 -2.08
CA THR A 78 12.59 0.60 -1.07
C THR A 78 11.26 -0.16 -1.02
N ALA A 79 10.25 0.28 -1.75
CA ALA A 79 8.89 -0.25 -1.64
C ALA A 79 8.83 -1.78 -1.78
N LEU A 80 9.38 -2.33 -2.86
CA LEU A 80 9.36 -3.78 -3.09
C LEU A 80 10.16 -4.56 -2.02
N THR A 81 11.21 -3.96 -1.45
CA THR A 81 11.97 -4.58 -0.35
C THR A 81 11.10 -4.74 0.90
N TYR A 82 10.34 -3.70 1.26
CA TYR A 82 9.43 -3.76 2.40
C TYR A 82 8.30 -4.76 2.18
N PHE A 83 7.71 -4.79 1.00
CA PHE A 83 6.68 -5.78 0.66
C PHE A 83 7.21 -7.20 0.69
N ALA A 84 8.41 -7.45 0.15
CA ALA A 84 9.06 -8.77 0.21
C ALA A 84 9.33 -9.19 1.67
N ALA A 85 9.78 -8.28 2.52
CA ALA A 85 10.01 -8.54 3.94
C ALA A 85 8.72 -8.94 4.66
N ALA A 86 7.63 -8.22 4.43
CA ALA A 86 6.33 -8.51 5.03
C ALA A 86 5.78 -9.89 4.59
N LEU A 87 5.91 -10.25 3.32
CA LEU A 87 5.52 -11.59 2.84
C LEU A 87 6.31 -12.70 3.53
N ARG A 88 7.59 -12.49 3.80
CA ARG A 88 8.45 -13.48 4.50
C ARG A 88 8.08 -13.67 5.96
N THR A 89 7.46 -12.69 6.60
CA THR A 89 6.91 -12.86 7.97
C THR A 89 5.56 -13.58 7.99
N GLY A 90 5.09 -14.03 6.82
CA GLY A 90 3.85 -14.80 6.71
C GLY A 90 2.62 -13.93 6.43
N ALA A 91 2.79 -12.64 6.14
CA ALA A 91 1.67 -11.82 5.71
C ALA A 91 1.11 -12.31 4.38
N ASP A 92 -0.20 -12.35 4.23
CA ASP A 92 -0.86 -12.71 2.98
C ASP A 92 -1.44 -11.51 2.23
N PHE A 93 -1.73 -10.41 2.93
CA PHE A 93 -2.16 -9.15 2.37
C PHE A 93 -1.38 -7.98 3.01
N VAL A 94 -0.64 -7.23 2.19
CA VAL A 94 0.22 -6.16 2.70
C VAL A 94 -0.10 -4.84 2.03
N VAL A 95 -0.29 -3.83 2.85
CA VAL A 95 -0.51 -2.45 2.43
C VAL A 95 0.50 -1.53 3.10
N CYS A 96 0.63 -0.33 2.57
CA CYS A 96 1.46 0.72 3.16
C CYS A 96 0.71 2.04 3.17
N ASP A 97 1.24 3.00 3.91
CA ASP A 97 0.77 4.37 3.80
C ASP A 97 1.10 4.91 2.41
N ALA A 98 0.26 5.81 1.92
CA ALA A 98 0.40 6.41 0.61
C ALA A 98 0.35 7.94 0.69
N ALA A 99 1.01 8.57 -0.27
CA ALA A 99 0.91 10.01 -0.49
C ALA A 99 0.06 10.27 -1.73
N PHE A 100 -0.67 11.39 -1.72
CA PHE A 100 -1.48 11.84 -2.83
C PHE A 100 -1.11 13.29 -3.16
N GLY A 101 -1.14 13.67 -4.42
CA GLY A 101 -0.94 15.06 -4.83
C GLY A 101 -0.35 15.20 -6.22
N PHE A 102 -0.60 16.38 -6.82
CA PHE A 102 0.03 16.86 -8.03
C PHE A 102 1.09 17.90 -7.68
N ASP A 103 2.12 18.04 -8.50
CA ASP A 103 3.05 19.19 -8.50
C ASP A 103 3.64 19.60 -7.14
N GLY A 104 3.97 18.61 -6.31
CA GLY A 104 4.63 18.84 -5.02
C GLY A 104 3.68 19.16 -3.86
N SER A 105 2.39 19.33 -4.07
CA SER A 105 1.41 19.28 -2.99
C SER A 105 1.12 17.84 -2.64
N THR A 106 1.55 17.40 -1.47
CA THR A 106 1.38 16.02 -1.04
C THR A 106 0.54 15.96 0.22
N ALA A 107 -0.59 15.28 0.15
CA ALA A 107 -1.35 14.91 1.33
C ALA A 107 -0.89 13.54 1.82
N LEU A 108 -0.45 13.45 3.07
CA LEU A 108 -0.14 12.17 3.71
C LEU A 108 -1.42 11.51 4.22
N TYR A 109 -1.65 10.28 3.79
CA TYR A 109 -2.73 9.47 4.31
C TYR A 109 -2.24 8.58 5.44
N LEU A 110 -2.79 8.76 6.64
CA LEU A 110 -2.53 7.92 7.80
C LEU A 110 -3.79 7.13 8.18
N SER A 111 -3.90 5.91 7.68
CA SER A 111 -4.97 5.01 8.13
C SER A 111 -4.63 4.38 9.47
N THR A 112 -5.56 4.43 10.39
CA THR A 112 -5.32 3.94 11.75
C THR A 112 -5.89 2.56 12.04
N GLN A 113 -6.80 1.98 11.24
CA GLN A 113 -7.32 0.62 11.50
C GLN A 113 -7.91 -0.11 10.29
N HIS A 114 -8.51 0.56 9.33
CA HIS A 114 -8.94 -0.08 8.10
C HIS A 114 -7.95 0.27 7.01
N ILE A 115 -7.62 -0.73 6.24
CA ILE A 115 -6.71 -0.61 5.12
C ILE A 115 -7.61 -0.43 3.88
N PRO A 116 -8.03 0.80 3.57
CA PRO A 116 -8.72 1.01 2.32
C PRO A 116 -7.66 0.98 1.23
N CYS A 117 -7.26 -0.21 0.83
CA CYS A 117 -6.44 -0.32 -0.35
C CYS A 117 -7.26 -0.86 -1.50
N SER A 118 -8.14 0.00 -2.00
CA SER A 118 -8.88 -0.26 -3.23
C SER A 118 -8.01 -0.08 -4.49
N ARG A 119 -6.77 0.41 -4.33
CA ARG A 119 -5.96 0.85 -5.49
C ARG A 119 -4.63 0.11 -5.65
N CYS A 120 -4.00 -0.28 -4.55
CA CYS A 120 -2.72 -0.98 -4.58
C CYS A 120 -2.48 -1.78 -3.30
N ALA A 121 -2.13 -3.06 -3.43
CA ALA A 121 -1.67 -3.90 -2.32
C ALA A 121 -0.78 -5.02 -2.82
N MET A 122 0.11 -5.50 -1.94
CA MET A 122 0.85 -6.74 -2.15
C MET A 122 0.03 -7.91 -1.62
N VAL A 123 -0.18 -8.90 -2.46
CA VAL A 123 -0.94 -10.12 -2.15
C VAL A 123 -0.01 -11.31 -2.26
N SER A 124 0.02 -12.19 -1.24
CA SER A 124 0.80 -13.42 -1.31
C SER A 124 0.29 -14.33 -2.42
N ARG A 125 1.16 -15.17 -2.95
CA ARG A 125 0.77 -16.14 -3.98
C ARG A 125 -0.39 -17.02 -3.52
N LYS A 126 -0.33 -17.52 -2.30
CA LYS A 126 -1.38 -18.38 -1.71
C LYS A 126 -2.75 -17.68 -1.67
N LEU A 127 -2.79 -16.43 -1.21
CA LEU A 127 -4.04 -15.66 -1.19
C LEU A 127 -4.52 -15.36 -2.61
N LEU A 128 -3.62 -14.98 -3.52
CA LEU A 128 -3.98 -14.67 -4.90
C LEU A 128 -4.62 -15.87 -5.61
N ASP A 129 -4.12 -17.08 -5.42
CA ASP A 129 -4.71 -18.29 -6.03
C ASP A 129 -6.14 -18.52 -5.52
N ARG A 130 -6.39 -18.30 -4.22
CA ARG A 130 -7.75 -18.37 -3.63
C ARG A 130 -8.67 -17.28 -4.21
N VAL A 131 -8.16 -16.06 -4.30
CA VAL A 131 -8.89 -14.90 -4.85
C VAL A 131 -9.26 -15.12 -6.31
N ARG A 132 -8.33 -15.59 -7.13
CA ARG A 132 -8.60 -15.86 -8.56
C ARG A 132 -9.62 -16.99 -8.77
N ALA A 133 -9.57 -18.01 -7.94
CA ALA A 133 -10.60 -19.06 -7.95
C ALA A 133 -11.98 -18.48 -7.66
N ALA A 134 -12.09 -17.56 -6.66
CA ALA A 134 -13.34 -16.89 -6.32
C ALA A 134 -13.80 -15.88 -7.40
N ALA A 135 -12.86 -15.20 -8.06
CA ALA A 135 -13.12 -14.24 -9.13
C ALA A 135 -13.60 -14.89 -10.44
N ARG A 136 -13.53 -16.22 -10.56
CA ARG A 136 -13.97 -16.98 -11.74
C ARG A 136 -13.37 -16.46 -13.06
N GLY A 137 -12.08 -16.17 -13.06
CA GLY A 137 -11.35 -15.69 -14.24
C GLY A 137 -11.50 -14.19 -14.53
N ARG A 138 -12.09 -13.40 -13.64
CA ARG A 138 -12.08 -11.94 -13.72
C ARG A 138 -10.81 -11.40 -13.08
N ASP A 139 -9.80 -11.16 -13.89
CA ASP A 139 -8.49 -10.62 -13.41
C ASP A 139 -8.47 -9.08 -13.33
N SER A 140 -9.63 -8.42 -13.11
CA SER A 140 -9.66 -6.98 -12.82
C SER A 140 -8.97 -6.69 -11.48
N VAL A 141 -8.02 -5.77 -11.48
CA VAL A 141 -7.25 -5.42 -10.26
C VAL A 141 -8.18 -5.00 -9.13
N THR A 142 -9.18 -4.18 -9.42
CA THR A 142 -10.16 -3.72 -8.41
C THR A 142 -10.91 -4.89 -7.78
N GLU A 143 -11.36 -5.84 -8.58
CA GLU A 143 -12.06 -7.01 -8.06
C GLU A 143 -11.13 -7.95 -7.28
N LEU A 144 -9.90 -8.15 -7.78
CA LEU A 144 -8.89 -8.93 -7.05
C LEU A 144 -8.54 -8.30 -5.70
N LEU A 145 -8.38 -6.98 -5.64
CA LEU A 145 -8.11 -6.24 -4.40
C LEU A 145 -9.30 -6.36 -3.43
N ARG A 146 -10.53 -6.17 -3.92
CA ARG A 146 -11.74 -6.31 -3.11
C ARG A 146 -11.86 -7.70 -2.49
N LEU A 147 -11.65 -8.75 -3.30
CA LEU A 147 -11.70 -10.13 -2.82
C LEU A 147 -10.53 -10.45 -1.89
N ALA A 148 -9.32 -9.96 -2.19
CA ALA A 148 -8.15 -10.17 -1.34
C ALA A 148 -8.36 -9.56 0.04
N THR A 149 -8.90 -8.35 0.12
CA THR A 149 -9.22 -7.70 1.39
C THR A 149 -10.24 -8.52 2.21
N ALA A 150 -11.23 -9.11 1.56
CA ALA A 150 -12.25 -9.91 2.23
C ALA A 150 -11.76 -11.32 2.65
N MET A 151 -10.77 -11.88 1.96
CA MET A 151 -10.30 -13.25 2.14
C MET A 151 -8.96 -13.35 2.88
N ALA A 152 -8.31 -12.23 3.16
CA ALA A 152 -7.03 -12.19 3.87
C ALA A 152 -7.18 -12.65 5.32
N GLU A 153 -6.25 -13.49 5.75
CA GLU A 153 -6.19 -14.02 7.11
C GLU A 153 -5.10 -13.32 7.94
N ASN A 154 -4.03 -12.87 7.27
CA ASN A 154 -2.90 -12.21 7.91
C ASN A 154 -2.56 -10.89 7.18
N CYS A 155 -3.28 -9.83 7.56
CA CYS A 155 -3.06 -8.49 7.02
C CYS A 155 -1.90 -7.81 7.73
N HIS A 156 -0.97 -7.24 6.96
CA HIS A 156 0.15 -6.47 7.47
C HIS A 156 0.14 -5.05 6.91
N ARG A 157 0.27 -4.06 7.79
CA ARG A 157 0.44 -2.67 7.40
C ARG A 157 1.87 -2.21 7.62
N ILE A 158 2.47 -1.66 6.59
CA ILE A 158 3.76 -0.98 6.67
C ILE A 158 3.47 0.51 6.95
N PRO A 159 3.83 1.03 8.14
CA PRO A 159 3.52 2.41 8.55
C PRO A 159 4.51 3.38 7.90
N GLN A 160 4.63 3.35 6.59
CA GLN A 160 5.52 4.17 5.79
C GLN A 160 4.86 4.51 4.47
N SER A 161 4.98 5.76 4.03
CA SER A 161 4.51 6.21 2.72
C SER A 161 5.45 5.68 1.63
N LEU A 162 5.14 4.50 1.11
CA LEU A 162 5.92 3.85 0.06
C LEU A 162 5.38 4.11 -1.35
N LEU A 163 4.13 4.53 -1.45
CA LEU A 163 3.42 4.77 -2.70
C LEU A 163 3.01 6.24 -2.79
N HIS A 164 3.05 6.79 -4.00
CA HIS A 164 2.60 8.15 -4.28
C HIS A 164 1.66 8.14 -5.50
N PHE A 165 0.41 8.47 -5.27
CA PHE A 165 -0.60 8.61 -6.30
C PHE A 165 -0.59 10.04 -6.85
N ARG A 166 -0.40 10.19 -8.16
CA ARG A 166 -0.33 11.48 -8.84
C ARG A 166 -1.72 12.04 -9.14
N ARG A 167 -2.53 12.13 -8.12
CA ARG A 167 -3.87 12.72 -8.13
C ARG A 167 -4.27 13.16 -6.74
N GLU A 168 -5.34 13.91 -6.65
CA GLU A 168 -5.92 14.26 -5.37
C GLU A 168 -6.52 13.05 -4.65
N LEU A 169 -6.52 13.13 -3.34
CA LEU A 169 -7.18 12.17 -2.48
C LEU A 169 -8.70 12.34 -2.61
N CYS A 170 -9.41 11.26 -2.85
CA CYS A 170 -10.88 11.27 -2.85
C CYS A 170 -11.46 10.44 -1.69
N ALA A 171 -12.75 10.61 -1.43
CA ALA A 171 -13.42 9.92 -0.32
C ALA A 171 -13.31 8.40 -0.41
N ASP A 172 -13.37 7.84 -1.62
CA ASP A 172 -13.29 6.38 -1.84
C ASP A 172 -11.90 5.79 -1.59
N ASP A 173 -10.87 6.64 -1.44
CA ASP A 173 -9.52 6.19 -1.07
C ASP A 173 -9.38 5.98 0.44
N VAL A 174 -10.24 6.63 1.22
CA VAL A 174 -10.09 6.75 2.67
C VAL A 174 -11.22 6.11 3.46
N PHE A 175 -12.37 5.88 2.83
CA PHE A 175 -13.56 5.37 3.51
C PHE A 175 -14.14 4.15 2.81
N SER A 176 -14.67 3.23 3.61
CA SER A 176 -15.54 2.17 3.10
C SER A 176 -16.85 2.74 2.56
N ALA A 177 -17.52 1.99 1.68
CA ALA A 177 -18.76 2.44 1.04
C ALA A 177 -19.88 2.69 2.05
N ASP A 178 -19.92 1.89 3.14
CA ASP A 178 -20.98 1.88 4.12
C ASP A 178 -20.47 2.35 5.48
N GLY A 179 -21.03 3.42 6.04
CA GLY A 179 -20.73 3.83 7.39
C GLY A 179 -20.73 5.35 7.62
N LYS A 180 -20.66 5.73 8.89
CA LYS A 180 -20.46 7.12 9.31
C LYS A 180 -18.99 7.47 9.10
N ARG A 181 -18.71 8.60 8.48
CA ARG A 181 -17.37 9.01 8.07
C ARG A 181 -16.96 10.30 8.76
N ALA A 182 -15.74 10.36 9.25
CA ALA A 182 -15.16 11.57 9.81
C ALA A 182 -13.75 11.78 9.24
N LEU A 183 -13.56 12.90 8.54
CA LEU A 183 -12.27 13.35 8.05
C LEU A 183 -11.76 14.49 8.95
N ILE A 184 -10.62 14.28 9.54
CA ILE A 184 -9.94 15.29 10.37
C ILE A 184 -8.76 15.83 9.57
N LEU A 185 -8.75 17.13 9.34
CA LEU A 185 -7.62 17.83 8.71
C LEU A 185 -6.81 18.50 9.79
N SER A 186 -5.52 18.21 9.85
CA SER A 186 -4.57 18.87 10.74
C SER A 186 -3.49 19.58 9.92
N HIS A 187 -3.11 20.77 10.33
CA HIS A 187 -2.02 21.51 9.69
C HIS A 187 -0.63 20.95 10.04
N GLU A 188 -0.57 20.11 11.07
CA GLU A 188 0.63 19.38 11.50
C GLU A 188 0.23 18.07 12.19
N LEU A 189 1.14 17.10 12.22
CA LEU A 189 0.96 15.81 12.92
C LEU A 189 2.00 15.63 14.05
N THR A 190 2.54 16.73 14.56
CA THR A 190 3.47 16.72 15.69
C THR A 190 2.72 16.53 17.01
N MET A 191 3.41 16.05 18.05
CA MET A 191 2.83 15.86 19.40
C MET A 191 2.73 17.17 20.16
N THR A 192 2.04 18.16 19.57
CA THR A 192 1.78 19.48 20.17
C THR A 192 0.29 19.70 20.41
N GLY A 193 -0.10 20.80 21.06
CA GLY A 193 -1.44 21.04 21.61
C GLY A 193 -2.62 20.64 20.70
N ALA A 194 -2.80 21.29 19.56
CA ALA A 194 -3.95 21.03 18.70
C ALA A 194 -3.99 19.60 18.12
N PRO A 195 -2.91 19.02 17.56
CA PRO A 195 -2.86 17.64 17.14
C PRO A 195 -3.15 16.63 18.26
N ILE A 196 -2.71 16.88 19.50
CA ILE A 196 -3.04 16.00 20.64
C ILE A 196 -4.55 15.99 20.89
N VAL A 197 -5.20 17.14 20.85
CA VAL A 197 -6.67 17.23 21.02
C VAL A 197 -7.39 16.50 19.89
N LEU A 198 -6.96 16.70 18.64
CA LEU A 198 -7.55 16.04 17.49
C LEU A 198 -7.39 14.52 17.56
N THR A 199 -6.20 14.02 17.90
CA THR A 199 -5.96 12.58 18.04
C THR A 199 -6.72 11.98 19.22
N SER A 200 -6.97 12.73 20.28
CA SER A 200 -7.80 12.31 21.42
C SER A 200 -9.27 12.17 21.04
N ALA A 201 -9.76 12.91 20.04
CA ALA A 201 -11.13 12.77 19.54
C ALA A 201 -11.34 11.49 18.70
N VAL A 202 -10.29 10.93 18.12
CA VAL A 202 -10.38 9.73 17.26
C VAL A 202 -11.01 8.53 17.97
N PRO A 203 -10.57 8.11 19.18
CA PRO A 203 -11.20 7.00 19.90
C PRO A 203 -12.69 7.26 20.22
N VAL A 204 -13.03 8.50 20.54
CA VAL A 204 -14.42 8.88 20.84
C VAL A 204 -15.29 8.73 19.58
N LEU A 205 -14.87 9.30 18.47
CA LEU A 205 -15.61 9.18 17.20
C LEU A 205 -15.77 7.71 16.79
N ARG A 206 -14.75 6.89 16.97
CA ARG A 206 -14.82 5.45 16.69
C ARG A 206 -15.79 4.72 17.60
N SER A 207 -15.85 5.03 18.88
CA SER A 207 -16.84 4.45 19.81
C SER A 207 -18.27 4.80 19.41
N MET A 208 -18.46 5.89 18.67
CA MET A 208 -19.75 6.32 18.10
C MET A 208 -20.05 5.68 16.73
N GLY A 209 -19.17 4.77 16.27
CA GLY A 209 -19.34 4.05 15.00
C GLY A 209 -18.85 4.83 13.77
N PHE A 210 -17.99 5.84 13.95
CA PHE A 210 -17.38 6.53 12.82
C PHE A 210 -16.12 5.82 12.34
N GLU A 211 -15.98 5.71 11.04
CA GLU A 211 -14.70 5.50 10.36
C GLU A 211 -13.94 6.84 10.33
N VAL A 212 -12.77 6.90 10.97
CA VAL A 212 -12.05 8.17 11.16
C VAL A 212 -10.74 8.15 10.42
N VAL A 213 -10.54 9.15 9.59
CA VAL A 213 -9.29 9.42 8.87
C VAL A 213 -8.73 10.76 9.33
N VAL A 214 -7.43 10.78 9.58
CA VAL A 214 -6.68 12.01 9.92
C VAL A 214 -5.71 12.29 8.79
N LEU A 215 -5.79 13.47 8.21
CA LEU A 215 -4.87 13.98 7.21
C LEU A 215 -4.04 15.12 7.76
N GLY A 216 -2.77 15.14 7.43
CA GLY A 216 -1.87 16.24 7.75
C GLY A 216 -0.60 16.16 6.90
N PRO A 217 0.19 17.25 6.84
CA PRO A 217 1.44 17.32 6.11
C PRO A 217 2.55 16.45 6.72
#